data_edaaa1356e4ba197ab4524f3250ef96c
#
_entry.id   edaaa1356e4ba197ab4524f3250ef96c
#
_cell.length_a   1.000
_cell.length_b   1.000
_cell.length_c   1.000
_cell.angle_alpha   90.00
_cell.angle_beta   90.00
_cell.angle_gamma   90.00
#
_symmetry.space_group_name_H-M   'P 1'
#
loop_
_entity.id
_entity.type
_entity.pdbx_description
1 polymer ?
#
loop_
_entity_poly.entity_id
_entity_poly.type
_entity_poly.pdbx_seq_one_letter_code
_entity_poly.pdbx_strand_id
1 'polypeptide(L)'
;MITGTIKKNWKMLITVLAAVIGVLAVYQPENAVCYAADNDTSAIEIRTSKDLLEASKNSDGSYVLMADIDMSVFGMDGWKPWNFNGTFDGNGHTLYNMDINTVTDVTEKAYDGNLKEYDTYYAGLFGITKNAVIKDLNIKGAYVNISENEDGNRNKSILAAILAGYMDNTTITGCKVEGYVSIKSTAAMWGTAGIAGFGNGNISGCEADVTLVCTDADKNSADRDEQFMGGIYADGYINVSDCIVNIDGYISEHGYVHSGGITGLYILYPVTGSYVADIAGNTINGKITFFEEIGRAHV
;
A
#
# COMPACT_ATOMS: atom_id res chain seq x y z
N MET A 1 -50.30 -53.67 5.78
CA MET A 1 -48.94 -53.97 5.27
C MET A 1 -48.28 -52.72 4.63
N ILE A 2 -48.13 -51.58 5.37
CA ILE A 2 -47.55 -50.34 4.86
C ILE A 2 -46.58 -49.73 5.90
N THR A 3 -46.10 -50.47 6.88
CA THR A 3 -45.25 -49.92 7.95
C THR A 3 -43.74 -50.21 7.80
N GLY A 4 -43.35 -51.00 6.79
CA GLY A 4 -41.96 -51.43 6.61
C GLY A 4 -41.10 -50.52 5.70
N THR A 5 -41.74 -49.81 4.77
CA THR A 5 -41.03 -49.07 3.72
C THR A 5 -40.56 -47.65 4.15
N ILE A 6 -41.28 -47.05 5.10
CA ILE A 6 -40.95 -45.68 5.58
C ILE A 6 -39.71 -45.68 6.47
N LYS A 7 -39.44 -46.72 7.26
CA LYS A 7 -38.25 -46.80 8.11
C LYS A 7 -36.93 -46.97 7.32
N LYS A 8 -36.99 -47.58 6.15
CA LYS A 8 -35.80 -47.82 5.32
C LYS A 8 -35.36 -46.52 4.59
N ASN A 9 -36.34 -45.74 4.18
CA ASN A 9 -36.07 -44.48 3.48
C ASN A 9 -35.56 -43.35 4.42
N TRP A 10 -35.99 -43.35 5.68
CA TRP A 10 -35.54 -42.38 6.67
C TRP A 10 -34.06 -42.57 7.06
N LYS A 11 -33.61 -43.83 7.22
CA LYS A 11 -32.20 -44.11 7.47
C LYS A 11 -31.31 -43.67 6.29
N MET A 12 -31.77 -43.82 5.06
CA MET A 12 -31.05 -43.38 3.88
C MET A 12 -31.06 -41.85 3.77
N LEU A 13 -32.17 -41.19 4.14
CA LEU A 13 -32.25 -39.72 4.15
C LEU A 13 -31.35 -39.09 5.22
N ILE A 14 -31.27 -39.70 6.41
CA ILE A 14 -30.39 -39.26 7.49
C ILE A 14 -28.91 -39.44 7.10
N THR A 15 -28.58 -40.53 6.42
CA THR A 15 -27.20 -40.80 5.97
C THR A 15 -26.78 -39.84 4.87
N VAL A 16 -27.67 -39.48 3.94
CA VAL A 16 -27.40 -38.48 2.91
C VAL A 16 -27.29 -37.09 3.51
N LEU A 17 -28.15 -36.75 4.50
CA LEU A 17 -28.08 -35.45 5.19
C LEU A 17 -26.79 -35.31 6.03
N ALA A 18 -26.38 -36.40 6.70
CA ALA A 18 -25.10 -36.40 7.42
C ALA A 18 -23.88 -36.30 6.50
N ALA A 19 -23.92 -36.89 5.31
CA ALA A 19 -22.88 -36.79 4.30
C ALA A 19 -22.81 -35.37 3.71
N VAL A 20 -23.96 -34.71 3.49
CA VAL A 20 -23.99 -33.31 2.99
C VAL A 20 -23.51 -32.32 4.06
N ILE A 21 -23.87 -32.52 5.34
CA ILE A 21 -23.38 -31.70 6.43
C ILE A 21 -21.87 -31.95 6.67
N GLY A 22 -21.41 -33.19 6.51
CA GLY A 22 -19.99 -33.54 6.61
C GLY A 22 -19.14 -32.92 5.49
N VAL A 23 -19.71 -32.84 4.27
CA VAL A 23 -19.01 -32.17 3.13
C VAL A 23 -19.02 -30.65 3.27
N LEU A 24 -20.08 -30.07 3.85
CA LEU A 24 -20.11 -28.60 4.12
C LEU A 24 -19.20 -28.20 5.29
N ALA A 25 -18.89 -29.15 6.21
CA ALA A 25 -17.93 -28.88 7.30
C ALA A 25 -16.44 -28.97 6.86
N VAL A 26 -16.16 -29.46 5.66
CA VAL A 26 -14.80 -29.57 5.09
C VAL A 26 -14.46 -28.43 4.15
N TYR A 27 -15.45 -27.62 3.75
CA TYR A 27 -15.18 -26.39 2.98
C TYR A 27 -15.10 -25.21 3.93
N GLN A 28 -14.12 -25.22 4.82
CA GLN A 28 -13.59 -23.99 5.41
C GLN A 28 -12.61 -23.42 4.39
N PRO A 29 -12.74 -22.15 3.99
CA PRO A 29 -11.68 -21.54 3.22
C PRO A 29 -10.43 -21.55 4.08
N GLU A 30 -9.41 -22.28 3.66
CA GLU A 30 -8.08 -22.31 4.29
C GLU A 30 -7.34 -20.98 4.08
N ASN A 31 -7.93 -19.88 4.49
CA ASN A 31 -7.27 -18.58 4.50
C ASN A 31 -7.60 -17.74 5.74
N ALA A 32 -8.07 -18.34 6.81
CA ALA A 32 -7.88 -17.78 8.12
C ALA A 32 -6.51 -18.27 8.61
N VAL A 33 -5.43 -17.67 8.11
CA VAL A 33 -4.13 -17.79 8.77
C VAL A 33 -4.25 -17.03 10.08
N CYS A 34 -4.73 -17.74 11.09
CA CYS A 34 -4.61 -17.33 12.47
C CYS A 34 -3.11 -17.43 12.78
N TYR A 35 -2.38 -16.34 12.61
CA TYR A 35 -1.04 -16.24 13.18
C TYR A 35 -1.19 -16.19 14.70
N ALA A 36 -1.28 -17.35 15.32
CA ALA A 36 -0.91 -17.48 16.71
C ALA A 36 0.62 -17.31 16.76
N ALA A 37 1.06 -16.09 16.88
CA ALA A 37 2.43 -15.79 17.23
C ALA A 37 2.58 -16.11 18.73
N ASP A 38 2.79 -17.37 19.05
CA ASP A 38 3.37 -17.80 20.31
C ASP A 38 4.86 -18.06 20.06
N ASN A 39 5.59 -16.96 19.87
CA ASN A 39 7.01 -16.89 20.18
C ASN A 39 7.19 -15.61 20.98
N ASP A 40 7.46 -15.79 22.28
CA ASP A 40 7.84 -14.78 23.25
C ASP A 40 9.21 -14.17 22.87
N THR A 41 9.26 -13.47 21.77
CA THR A 41 10.23 -12.42 21.51
C THR A 41 9.53 -11.12 21.86
N SER A 42 9.77 -10.65 23.08
CA SER A 42 9.30 -9.33 23.50
C SER A 42 9.64 -8.32 22.42
N ALA A 43 8.62 -7.58 21.93
CA ALA A 43 8.83 -6.58 20.91
C ALA A 43 9.90 -5.57 21.38
N ILE A 44 10.77 -5.17 20.48
CA ILE A 44 11.82 -4.18 20.76
C ILE A 44 11.14 -2.82 20.87
N GLU A 45 11.30 -2.20 22.03
CA GLU A 45 10.73 -0.90 22.30
C GLU A 45 11.49 0.22 21.59
N ILE A 46 10.75 1.09 20.90
CA ILE A 46 11.27 2.30 20.25
C ILE A 46 10.74 3.51 21.01
N ARG A 47 11.62 4.28 21.62
CA ARG A 47 11.29 5.45 22.46
C ARG A 47 11.84 6.75 21.89
N THR A 48 12.81 6.68 21.00
CA THR A 48 13.50 7.84 20.44
C THR A 48 13.76 7.68 18.95
N SER A 49 14.05 8.79 18.26
CA SER A 49 14.48 8.78 16.86
C SER A 49 15.75 7.94 16.63
N LYS A 50 16.63 7.88 17.65
CA LYS A 50 17.82 7.02 17.59
C LYS A 50 17.45 5.54 17.62
N ASP A 51 16.49 5.14 18.46
CA ASP A 51 16.02 3.75 18.50
C ASP A 51 15.36 3.37 17.17
N LEU A 52 14.56 4.27 16.60
CA LEU A 52 13.93 4.08 15.28
C LEU A 52 14.99 3.91 14.18
N LEU A 53 16.04 4.75 14.20
CA LEU A 53 17.15 4.63 13.24
C LEU A 53 17.94 3.34 13.42
N GLU A 54 18.11 2.86 14.65
CA GLU A 54 18.77 1.57 14.90
C GLU A 54 17.92 0.41 14.44
N ALA A 55 16.61 0.45 14.70
CA ALA A 55 15.65 -0.54 14.22
C ALA A 55 15.64 -0.64 12.69
N SER A 56 15.75 0.49 12.00
CA SER A 56 15.70 0.53 10.52
C SER A 56 16.89 -0.15 9.82
N LYS A 57 17.94 -0.48 10.55
CA LYS A 57 19.07 -1.26 10.04
C LYS A 57 18.78 -2.77 9.93
N ASN A 58 17.67 -3.22 10.50
CA ASN A 58 17.25 -4.60 10.46
C ASN A 58 15.92 -4.72 9.71
N SER A 59 15.87 -5.58 8.71
CA SER A 59 14.66 -5.83 7.93
C SER A 59 13.62 -6.66 8.68
N ASP A 60 14.06 -7.47 9.64
CA ASP A 60 13.22 -8.40 10.38
C ASP A 60 13.14 -7.96 11.85
N GLY A 61 12.05 -8.24 12.50
CA GLY A 61 11.90 -8.00 13.92
C GLY A 61 10.47 -7.64 14.32
N SER A 62 10.24 -7.62 15.62
CA SER A 62 9.01 -7.11 16.20
C SER A 62 9.33 -5.83 16.98
N TYR A 63 8.68 -4.74 16.61
CA TYR A 63 8.92 -3.42 17.18
C TYR A 63 7.63 -2.81 17.70
N VAL A 64 7.74 -2.04 18.78
CA VAL A 64 6.62 -1.29 19.34
C VAL A 64 7.06 0.14 19.68
N LEU A 65 6.28 1.13 19.24
CA LEU A 65 6.49 2.51 19.69
C LEU A 65 5.99 2.67 21.12
N MET A 66 6.82 3.33 21.93
CA MET A 66 6.51 3.63 23.33
C MET A 66 6.47 5.14 23.60
N ALA A 67 6.65 5.95 22.58
CA ALA A 67 6.57 7.40 22.62
C ALA A 67 6.33 7.97 21.23
N ASP A 68 5.81 9.18 21.17
CA ASP A 68 5.80 9.97 19.96
C ASP A 68 7.23 10.39 19.58
N ILE A 69 7.52 10.38 18.28
CA ILE A 69 8.87 10.66 17.78
C ILE A 69 8.83 11.78 16.73
N ASP A 70 9.62 12.82 16.94
CA ASP A 70 9.85 13.86 15.93
C ASP A 70 10.99 13.43 15.00
N MET A 71 10.65 13.22 13.73
CA MET A 71 11.58 12.78 12.68
C MET A 71 12.33 13.95 12.03
N SER A 72 12.02 15.20 12.34
CA SER A 72 12.75 16.39 11.83
C SER A 72 14.24 16.37 12.19
N VAL A 73 14.63 15.59 13.20
CA VAL A 73 16.02 15.40 13.61
C VAL A 73 16.91 14.74 12.54
N PHE A 74 16.31 14.07 11.54
CA PHE A 74 17.06 13.49 10.42
C PHE A 74 17.51 14.56 9.41
N GLY A 75 17.03 15.78 9.57
CA GLY A 75 17.49 16.96 8.85
C GLY A 75 17.26 16.88 7.34
N MET A 76 18.15 17.53 6.56
CA MET A 76 18.02 17.63 5.10
C MET A 76 18.25 16.30 4.36
N ASP A 77 18.93 15.34 4.98
CA ASP A 77 19.10 14.01 4.39
C ASP A 77 17.79 13.19 4.44
N GLY A 78 16.84 13.60 5.29
CA GLY A 78 15.55 12.99 5.45
C GLY A 78 15.60 11.56 5.97
N TRP A 79 14.45 10.93 6.02
CA TRP A 79 14.32 9.49 6.33
C TRP A 79 14.59 8.67 5.06
N LYS A 80 15.40 7.61 5.19
CA LYS A 80 15.62 6.65 4.11
C LYS A 80 14.59 5.53 4.19
N PRO A 81 13.90 5.20 3.08
CA PRO A 81 12.90 4.14 3.07
C PRO A 81 13.42 2.83 3.66
N TRP A 82 12.76 2.33 4.69
CA TRP A 82 13.15 1.12 5.41
C TRP A 82 12.52 -0.12 4.78
N ASN A 83 13.34 -1.10 4.36
CA ASN A 83 12.83 -2.40 3.89
C ASN A 83 12.52 -3.29 5.08
N PHE A 84 11.26 -3.76 5.20
CA PHE A 84 10.74 -4.34 6.43
C PHE A 84 9.87 -5.58 6.20
N ASN A 85 10.14 -6.64 6.97
CA ASN A 85 9.46 -7.94 6.87
C ASN A 85 8.88 -8.41 8.21
N GLY A 86 8.78 -7.55 9.20
CA GLY A 86 8.45 -7.90 10.58
C GLY A 86 7.08 -7.41 11.03
N THR A 87 6.96 -7.21 12.34
CA THR A 87 5.79 -6.59 12.97
C THR A 87 6.17 -5.22 13.53
N PHE A 88 5.42 -4.19 13.13
CA PHE A 88 5.57 -2.84 13.65
C PHE A 88 4.25 -2.38 14.29
N ASP A 89 4.26 -2.24 15.60
CA ASP A 89 3.12 -1.75 16.38
C ASP A 89 3.36 -0.28 16.74
N GLY A 90 2.60 0.62 16.14
CA GLY A 90 2.62 2.03 16.49
C GLY A 90 2.07 2.32 17.89
N ASN A 91 1.29 1.36 18.46
CA ASN A 91 0.71 1.47 19.81
C ASN A 91 -0.03 2.81 20.03
N GLY A 92 -0.60 3.37 18.97
CA GLY A 92 -1.28 4.66 18.95
C GLY A 92 -0.38 5.89 18.99
N HIS A 93 0.95 5.70 19.03
CA HIS A 93 1.91 6.81 18.99
C HIS A 93 2.10 7.38 17.59
N THR A 94 2.69 8.56 17.53
CA THR A 94 2.83 9.35 16.31
C THR A 94 4.29 9.59 15.94
N LEU A 95 4.59 9.39 14.66
CA LEU A 95 5.80 9.89 14.02
C LEU A 95 5.48 11.25 13.38
N TYR A 96 6.16 12.31 13.83
CA TYR A 96 5.95 13.67 13.35
C TYR A 96 7.01 14.10 12.36
N ASN A 97 6.65 14.97 11.40
CA ASN A 97 7.57 15.73 10.55
C ASN A 97 8.54 14.82 9.77
N MET A 98 8.04 13.72 9.25
CA MET A 98 8.82 12.82 8.41
C MET A 98 9.09 13.48 7.06
N ASP A 99 10.37 13.60 6.68
CA ASP A 99 10.80 14.07 5.36
C ASP A 99 11.44 12.91 4.58
N ILE A 100 10.98 12.66 3.36
CA ILE A 100 11.50 11.64 2.45
C ILE A 100 11.74 12.27 1.09
N ASN A 101 13.01 12.30 0.68
CA ASN A 101 13.45 12.84 -0.59
C ASN A 101 14.26 11.83 -1.43
N THR A 102 14.24 10.56 -1.02
CA THR A 102 14.96 9.46 -1.67
C THR A 102 14.05 8.26 -1.86
N VAL A 103 14.42 7.41 -2.79
CA VAL A 103 13.77 6.12 -3.04
C VAL A 103 14.63 4.98 -2.50
N THR A 104 14.11 3.76 -2.55
CA THR A 104 14.86 2.54 -2.18
C THR A 104 16.08 2.35 -3.06
N ASP A 105 17.16 1.80 -2.48
CA ASP A 105 18.34 1.37 -3.24
C ASP A 105 18.09 0.02 -3.97
N VAL A 106 17.08 -0.72 -3.54
CA VAL A 106 16.68 -2.02 -4.08
C VAL A 106 15.39 -1.85 -4.86
N THR A 107 15.30 -2.49 -6.01
CA THR A 107 14.12 -2.46 -6.87
C THR A 107 13.34 -3.77 -6.78
N GLU A 108 12.02 -3.68 -6.87
CA GLU A 108 11.15 -4.79 -7.24
C GLU A 108 10.63 -4.55 -8.65
N LYS A 109 10.32 -5.62 -9.36
CA LYS A 109 9.83 -5.49 -10.73
C LYS A 109 8.34 -5.16 -10.72
N ALA A 110 7.97 -4.10 -11.44
CA ALA A 110 6.59 -3.84 -11.80
C ALA A 110 6.37 -4.02 -13.29
N TYR A 111 5.12 -4.20 -13.68
CA TYR A 111 4.74 -4.46 -15.07
C TYR A 111 3.65 -3.48 -15.47
N ASP A 112 3.75 -2.93 -16.67
CA ASP A 112 2.66 -2.17 -17.27
C ASP A 112 1.56 -3.08 -17.84
N GLY A 113 0.46 -2.50 -18.31
CA GLY A 113 -0.65 -3.23 -18.94
C GLY A 113 -0.25 -4.06 -20.18
N ASN A 114 0.95 -3.89 -20.71
CA ASN A 114 1.50 -4.63 -21.83
C ASN A 114 2.53 -5.68 -21.39
N LEU A 115 2.64 -5.96 -20.10
CA LEU A 115 3.60 -6.88 -19.49
C LEU A 115 5.08 -6.46 -19.70
N LYS A 116 5.33 -5.17 -19.94
CA LYS A 116 6.68 -4.64 -19.96
C LYS A 116 7.15 -4.47 -18.51
N GLU A 117 8.34 -4.97 -18.24
CA GLU A 117 8.99 -4.97 -16.92
C GLU A 117 9.79 -3.67 -16.72
N TYR A 118 9.65 -3.07 -15.55
CA TYR A 118 10.37 -1.87 -15.13
C TYR A 118 11.13 -2.10 -13.83
N ASP A 119 12.30 -1.48 -13.70
CA ASP A 119 12.98 -1.33 -12.42
C ASP A 119 12.23 -0.30 -11.59
N THR A 120 11.55 -0.75 -10.55
CA THR A 120 10.67 0.10 -9.76
C THR A 120 11.29 0.46 -8.43
N TYR A 121 11.29 1.74 -8.14
CA TYR A 121 11.80 2.35 -6.92
C TYR A 121 10.65 2.85 -6.08
N TYR A 122 10.81 2.78 -4.76
CA TYR A 122 9.72 3.04 -3.83
C TYR A 122 10.12 4.05 -2.76
N ALA A 123 9.18 4.93 -2.36
CA ALA A 123 9.35 5.86 -1.27
C ALA A 123 8.22 5.71 -0.25
N GLY A 124 8.56 5.78 1.02
CA GLY A 124 7.67 5.70 2.18
C GLY A 124 8.46 5.54 3.47
N LEU A 125 7.78 5.57 4.63
CA LEU A 125 8.43 5.18 5.89
C LEU A 125 9.07 3.81 5.72
N PHE A 126 8.29 2.87 5.21
CA PHE A 126 8.77 1.59 4.72
C PHE A 126 8.91 1.66 3.20
N GLY A 127 10.08 1.37 2.67
CA GLY A 127 10.30 1.32 1.22
C GLY A 127 9.64 0.09 0.61
N ILE A 128 10.06 -1.09 1.05
CA ILE A 128 9.54 -2.39 0.63
C ILE A 128 9.13 -3.17 1.86
N THR A 129 7.89 -3.70 1.87
CA THR A 129 7.42 -4.59 2.94
C THR A 129 7.06 -5.95 2.37
N LYS A 130 7.48 -7.04 3.06
CA LYS A 130 7.16 -8.42 2.67
C LYS A 130 6.70 -9.22 3.88
N ASN A 131 5.51 -9.81 3.78
CA ASN A 131 4.90 -10.56 4.90
C ASN A 131 4.85 -9.76 6.22
N ALA A 132 4.82 -8.44 6.14
CA ALA A 132 4.86 -7.56 7.29
C ALA A 132 3.47 -7.34 7.90
N VAL A 133 3.46 -7.00 9.19
CA VAL A 133 2.28 -6.53 9.90
C VAL A 133 2.57 -5.14 10.47
N ILE A 134 1.82 -4.14 10.04
CA ILE A 134 1.96 -2.76 10.51
C ILE A 134 0.61 -2.34 11.09
N LYS A 135 0.61 -1.89 12.32
CA LYS A 135 -0.65 -1.55 12.97
C LYS A 135 -0.55 -0.35 13.92
N ASP A 136 -1.70 0.30 14.11
CA ASP A 136 -1.92 1.33 15.13
C ASP A 136 -0.85 2.44 15.12
N LEU A 137 -0.30 2.78 13.94
CA LEU A 137 0.73 3.80 13.75
C LEU A 137 0.10 5.08 13.21
N ASN A 138 0.42 6.22 13.85
CA ASN A 138 0.08 7.53 13.32
C ASN A 138 1.33 8.17 12.70
N ILE A 139 1.17 8.81 11.53
CA ILE A 139 2.19 9.65 10.89
C ILE A 139 1.55 10.99 10.60
N LYS A 140 2.18 12.09 11.07
CA LYS A 140 1.62 13.42 10.95
C LYS A 140 2.63 14.45 10.45
N GLY A 141 2.21 15.28 9.50
CA GLY A 141 3.08 16.26 8.88
C GLY A 141 4.17 15.60 8.02
N ALA A 142 3.85 14.50 7.35
CA ALA A 142 4.78 13.85 6.43
C ALA A 142 4.97 14.68 5.16
N TYR A 143 6.21 14.72 4.67
CA TYR A 143 6.57 15.33 3.41
C TYR A 143 7.41 14.36 2.58
N VAL A 144 6.78 13.74 1.59
CA VAL A 144 7.42 12.82 0.65
C VAL A 144 7.51 13.54 -0.69
N ASN A 145 8.74 13.89 -1.11
CA ASN A 145 8.93 14.68 -2.32
C ASN A 145 10.05 14.08 -3.17
N ILE A 146 9.67 13.29 -4.16
CA ILE A 146 10.61 12.64 -5.07
C ILE A 146 10.69 13.44 -6.35
N SER A 147 11.89 13.94 -6.64
CA SER A 147 12.19 14.62 -7.89
C SER A 147 13.37 13.90 -8.54
N GLU A 148 13.10 13.19 -9.62
CA GLU A 148 14.16 12.63 -10.43
C GLU A 148 14.60 13.64 -11.50
N ASN A 149 15.91 13.80 -11.58
CA ASN A 149 16.52 14.54 -12.67
C ASN A 149 16.33 13.77 -13.99
N GLU A 150 16.16 14.51 -15.04
CA GLU A 150 15.88 14.13 -16.42
C GLU A 150 16.98 13.25 -17.04
N ASP A 151 17.23 12.05 -16.51
CA ASP A 151 18.17 11.11 -17.13
C ASP A 151 17.56 10.41 -18.38
N GLY A 152 16.27 10.64 -18.63
CA GLY A 152 15.52 10.08 -19.75
C GLY A 152 15.37 8.55 -19.69
N ASN A 153 15.65 7.93 -18.55
CA ASN A 153 15.57 6.49 -18.41
C ASN A 153 14.13 6.00 -18.27
N ARG A 154 13.51 5.68 -19.38
CA ARG A 154 12.13 5.15 -19.48
C ARG A 154 11.99 3.67 -19.12
N ASN A 155 13.02 3.03 -18.52
CA ASN A 155 12.91 1.67 -17.98
C ASN A 155 12.70 1.69 -16.46
N LYS A 156 12.44 2.87 -15.89
CA LYS A 156 12.16 3.04 -14.47
C LYS A 156 10.68 3.25 -14.20
N SER A 157 10.28 2.88 -13.00
CA SER A 157 9.01 3.23 -12.38
C SER A 157 9.28 3.76 -10.96
N ILE A 158 8.45 4.71 -10.48
CA ILE A 158 8.59 5.28 -9.14
C ILE A 158 7.22 5.34 -8.50
N LEU A 159 7.09 4.75 -7.33
CA LEU A 159 5.85 4.79 -6.57
C LEU A 159 6.11 5.23 -5.13
N ALA A 160 5.35 6.20 -4.66
CA ALA A 160 5.52 6.80 -3.35
C ALA A 160 4.22 6.85 -2.55
N ALA A 161 4.35 6.61 -1.26
CA ALA A 161 3.29 6.80 -0.28
C ALA A 161 3.89 7.26 1.06
N ILE A 162 3.05 7.67 2.00
CA ILE A 162 3.54 8.06 3.33
C ILE A 162 4.01 6.82 4.10
N LEU A 163 3.27 5.71 4.07
CA LEU A 163 3.55 4.57 4.93
C LEU A 163 4.39 3.50 4.24
N ALA A 164 3.96 2.96 3.11
CA ALA A 164 4.68 1.89 2.43
C ALA A 164 4.79 2.15 0.93
N GLY A 165 6.00 2.16 0.39
CA GLY A 165 6.21 2.29 -1.06
C GLY A 165 5.72 1.04 -1.80
N TYR A 166 6.08 -0.15 -1.29
CA TYR A 166 5.66 -1.44 -1.83
C TYR A 166 5.19 -2.40 -0.74
N MET A 167 4.13 -3.13 -1.03
CA MET A 167 3.60 -4.18 -0.17
C MET A 167 3.61 -5.53 -0.90
N ASP A 168 4.15 -6.56 -0.27
CA ASP A 168 4.00 -7.94 -0.69
C ASP A 168 3.46 -8.77 0.46
N ASN A 169 2.24 -9.28 0.32
CA ASN A 169 1.55 -10.04 1.35
C ASN A 169 1.58 -9.34 2.74
N THR A 170 1.46 -8.01 2.74
CA THR A 170 1.56 -7.18 3.95
C THR A 170 0.16 -6.82 4.47
N THR A 171 0.03 -6.72 5.78
CA THR A 171 -1.20 -6.28 6.43
C THR A 171 -0.97 -4.95 7.16
N ILE A 172 -1.79 -3.95 6.85
CA ILE A 172 -1.78 -2.63 7.51
C ILE A 172 -3.15 -2.39 8.14
N THR A 173 -3.19 -2.15 9.46
CA THR A 173 -4.45 -1.96 10.18
C THR A 173 -4.40 -0.78 11.15
N GLY A 174 -5.49 -0.02 11.25
CA GLY A 174 -5.64 1.03 12.26
C GLY A 174 -4.65 2.18 12.17
N CYS A 175 -3.96 2.33 11.04
CA CYS A 175 -2.94 3.37 10.85
C CYS A 175 -3.58 4.68 10.36
N LYS A 176 -2.98 5.81 10.75
CA LYS A 176 -3.40 7.13 10.28
C LYS A 176 -2.22 7.87 9.68
N VAL A 177 -2.41 8.41 8.48
CA VAL A 177 -1.38 9.20 7.79
C VAL A 177 -1.92 10.58 7.41
N GLU A 178 -1.12 11.61 7.68
CA GLU A 178 -1.40 12.99 7.31
C GLU A 178 -0.15 13.58 6.66
N GLY A 179 -0.29 14.15 5.45
CA GLY A 179 0.85 14.79 4.82
C GLY A 179 0.73 15.03 3.32
N TYR A 180 1.89 15.26 2.73
CA TYR A 180 2.07 15.59 1.32
C TYR A 180 2.94 14.54 0.64
N VAL A 181 2.50 14.07 -0.53
CA VAL A 181 3.28 13.15 -1.37
C VAL A 181 3.36 13.72 -2.78
N SER A 182 4.57 13.93 -3.28
CA SER A 182 4.81 14.46 -4.62
C SER A 182 5.83 13.61 -5.37
N ILE A 183 5.54 13.34 -6.62
CA ILE A 183 6.51 12.83 -7.58
C ILE A 183 6.55 13.75 -8.79
N LYS A 184 7.76 14.16 -9.15
CA LYS A 184 8.08 14.77 -10.44
C LYS A 184 9.07 13.87 -11.16
N SER A 185 8.67 13.25 -12.29
CA SER A 185 9.49 12.22 -12.95
C SER A 185 9.34 12.23 -14.47
N THR A 186 10.38 11.70 -15.14
CA THR A 186 10.37 11.30 -16.55
C THR A 186 10.32 9.78 -16.71
N ALA A 187 10.09 9.03 -15.64
CA ALA A 187 9.95 7.58 -15.67
C ALA A 187 8.79 7.14 -16.58
N ALA A 188 8.75 5.88 -16.96
CA ALA A 188 7.63 5.37 -17.75
C ALA A 188 6.35 5.20 -16.95
N MET A 189 6.49 4.98 -15.64
CA MET A 189 5.38 4.84 -14.70
C MET A 189 5.73 5.55 -13.39
N TRP A 190 4.82 6.33 -12.84
CA TRP A 190 4.98 6.89 -11.50
C TRP A 190 3.64 7.12 -10.82
N GLY A 191 3.62 7.07 -9.50
CA GLY A 191 2.37 7.22 -8.78
C GLY A 191 2.52 7.61 -7.32
N THR A 192 1.51 8.32 -6.83
CA THR A 192 1.42 8.81 -5.45
C THR A 192 0.21 8.22 -4.73
N ALA A 193 0.38 7.90 -3.45
CA ALA A 193 -0.69 7.44 -2.61
C ALA A 193 -0.55 7.89 -1.14
N GLY A 194 -1.63 7.73 -0.37
CA GLY A 194 -1.58 8.00 1.06
C GLY A 194 -0.86 6.89 1.82
N ILE A 195 -1.28 5.64 1.67
CA ILE A 195 -0.81 4.51 2.50
C ILE A 195 0.16 3.61 1.75
N ALA A 196 -0.16 3.16 0.54
CA ALA A 196 0.71 2.25 -0.20
C ALA A 196 0.91 2.69 -1.66
N GLY A 197 2.16 2.66 -2.16
CA GLY A 197 2.44 2.99 -3.55
C GLY A 197 2.00 1.88 -4.50
N PHE A 198 2.40 0.64 -4.21
CA PHE A 198 2.10 -0.52 -5.05
C PHE A 198 2.04 -1.82 -4.23
N GLY A 199 1.39 -2.84 -4.76
CA GLY A 199 1.57 -4.21 -4.26
C GLY A 199 0.32 -5.02 -4.03
N ASN A 200 0.39 -5.92 -3.05
CA ASN A 200 -0.70 -6.81 -2.65
C ASN A 200 -0.75 -6.98 -1.14
N GLY A 201 -1.93 -7.29 -0.62
CA GLY A 201 -2.14 -7.47 0.81
C GLY A 201 -3.46 -6.88 1.30
N ASN A 202 -3.49 -6.47 2.57
CA ASN A 202 -4.70 -5.97 3.19
C ASN A 202 -4.46 -4.64 3.91
N ILE A 203 -5.34 -3.66 3.70
CA ILE A 203 -5.38 -2.39 4.42
C ILE A 203 -6.78 -2.23 5.03
N SER A 204 -6.88 -2.05 6.34
CA SER A 204 -8.19 -1.93 6.98
C SER A 204 -8.22 -0.96 8.17
N GLY A 205 -9.34 -0.28 8.35
CA GLY A 205 -9.56 0.64 9.46
C GLY A 205 -8.56 1.80 9.49
N CYS A 206 -8.01 2.19 8.34
CA CYS A 206 -6.99 3.22 8.24
C CYS A 206 -7.58 4.58 7.84
N GLU A 207 -6.85 5.65 8.13
CA GLU A 207 -7.22 7.01 7.76
C GLU A 207 -6.08 7.68 6.98
N ALA A 208 -6.39 8.28 5.83
CA ALA A 208 -5.45 9.06 5.03
C ALA A 208 -5.99 10.48 4.83
N ASP A 209 -5.27 11.49 5.31
CA ASP A 209 -5.51 12.91 5.07
C ASP A 209 -4.34 13.46 4.26
N VAL A 210 -4.49 13.54 2.93
CA VAL A 210 -3.35 13.66 2.05
C VAL A 210 -3.53 14.65 0.93
N THR A 211 -2.46 15.40 0.67
CA THR A 211 -2.26 16.10 -0.59
C THR A 211 -1.32 15.31 -1.47
N LEU A 212 -1.80 14.90 -2.65
CA LEU A 212 -1.05 14.09 -3.61
C LEU A 212 -0.76 14.89 -4.86
N VAL A 213 0.49 14.84 -5.36
CA VAL A 213 0.90 15.55 -6.57
C VAL A 213 1.69 14.62 -7.49
N CYS A 214 1.21 14.49 -8.71
CA CYS A 214 1.86 13.72 -9.77
C CYS A 214 2.14 14.64 -10.95
N THR A 215 3.41 14.87 -11.29
CA THR A 215 3.78 15.75 -12.39
C THR A 215 4.78 15.09 -13.32
N ASP A 216 4.62 15.37 -14.62
CA ASP A 216 5.62 15.02 -15.63
C ASP A 216 6.78 16.02 -15.58
N ALA A 217 8.01 15.53 -15.60
CA ALA A 217 9.20 16.37 -15.65
C ALA A 217 9.57 16.78 -17.08
N ASP A 218 9.11 16.06 -18.10
CA ASP A 218 9.36 16.34 -19.52
C ASP A 218 8.05 16.59 -20.28
N LYS A 219 7.83 17.81 -20.73
CA LYS A 219 6.66 18.20 -21.55
C LYS A 219 6.63 17.56 -22.94
N ASN A 220 7.71 16.95 -23.35
CA ASN A 220 7.84 16.25 -24.63
C ASN A 220 7.77 14.72 -24.44
N SER A 221 7.36 14.26 -23.26
CA SER A 221 7.22 12.83 -22.99
C SER A 221 6.28 12.17 -24.00
N ALA A 222 6.60 10.94 -24.39
CA ALA A 222 5.78 10.22 -25.35
C ALA A 222 4.42 9.87 -24.73
N ASP A 223 3.36 9.87 -25.52
CA ASP A 223 1.94 9.59 -25.20
C ASP A 223 1.66 8.25 -24.50
N ARG A 224 2.62 7.64 -23.80
CA ARG A 224 2.53 6.30 -23.22
C ARG A 224 3.01 6.19 -21.78
N ASP A 225 3.33 7.29 -21.14
CA ASP A 225 3.71 7.26 -19.73
C ASP A 225 2.46 7.08 -18.86
N GLU A 226 2.58 6.33 -17.77
CA GLU A 226 1.45 6.01 -16.92
C GLU A 226 1.60 6.70 -15.56
N GLN A 227 0.58 7.45 -15.17
CA GLN A 227 0.50 8.16 -13.89
C GLN A 227 -0.61 7.56 -13.03
N PHE A 228 -0.29 7.32 -11.76
CA PHE A 228 -1.24 6.74 -10.81
C PHE A 228 -1.43 7.64 -9.59
N MET A 229 -2.66 7.78 -9.14
CA MET A 229 -2.97 8.51 -7.90
C MET A 229 -4.12 7.84 -7.17
N GLY A 230 -3.88 7.42 -5.93
CA GLY A 230 -4.94 6.85 -5.09
C GLY A 230 -4.85 7.31 -3.64
N GLY A 231 -5.97 7.60 -3.04
CA GLY A 231 -6.00 8.06 -1.64
C GLY A 231 -5.45 7.02 -0.66
N ILE A 232 -5.63 5.74 -0.94
CA ILE A 232 -5.07 4.63 -0.15
C ILE A 232 -3.86 4.02 -0.87
N TYR A 233 -4.03 3.54 -2.11
CA TYR A 233 -2.90 2.99 -2.88
C TYR A 233 -2.94 3.45 -4.35
N ALA A 234 -1.76 3.57 -4.97
CA ALA A 234 -1.68 4.06 -6.34
C ALA A 234 -2.00 2.95 -7.35
N ASP A 235 -1.40 1.78 -7.20
CA ASP A 235 -1.62 0.63 -8.10
C ASP A 235 -1.43 -0.70 -7.35
N GLY A 236 -2.02 -1.81 -7.86
CA GLY A 236 -1.84 -3.15 -7.31
C GLY A 236 -3.14 -3.89 -6.98
N TYR A 237 -3.01 -4.94 -6.14
CA TYR A 237 -4.10 -5.84 -5.74
C TYR A 237 -4.28 -5.84 -4.21
N ILE A 238 -4.66 -4.72 -3.66
CA ILE A 238 -4.78 -4.52 -2.22
C ILE A 238 -6.25 -4.57 -1.82
N ASN A 239 -6.60 -5.44 -0.87
CA ASN A 239 -7.91 -5.40 -0.23
C ASN A 239 -7.99 -4.19 0.70
N VAL A 240 -9.04 -3.37 0.57
CA VAL A 240 -9.21 -2.16 1.37
C VAL A 240 -10.59 -2.14 2.02
N SER A 241 -10.65 -2.12 3.35
CA SER A 241 -11.91 -2.06 4.07
C SER A 241 -11.91 -1.03 5.20
N ASP A 242 -13.06 -0.42 5.39
CA ASP A 242 -13.36 0.45 6.54
C ASP A 242 -12.37 1.61 6.72
N CYS A 243 -11.84 2.12 5.61
CA CYS A 243 -10.89 3.23 5.60
C CYS A 243 -11.60 4.57 5.36
N ILE A 244 -10.98 5.65 5.86
CA ILE A 244 -11.41 7.04 5.63
C ILE A 244 -10.31 7.75 4.84
N VAL A 245 -10.71 8.40 3.75
CA VAL A 245 -9.80 9.16 2.89
C VAL A 245 -10.28 10.59 2.75
N ASN A 246 -9.40 11.53 3.08
CA ASN A 246 -9.51 12.92 2.73
C ASN A 246 -8.37 13.23 1.73
N ILE A 247 -8.71 13.47 0.47
CA ILE A 247 -7.73 13.66 -0.61
C ILE A 247 -7.87 15.03 -1.27
N ASP A 248 -6.73 15.71 -1.46
CA ASP A 248 -6.58 16.83 -2.38
C ASP A 248 -5.49 16.45 -3.40
N GLY A 249 -5.93 16.04 -4.59
CA GLY A 249 -5.06 15.47 -5.63
C GLY A 249 -4.81 16.44 -6.77
N TYR A 250 -3.57 16.49 -7.26
CA TYR A 250 -3.15 17.27 -8.43
C TYR A 250 -2.32 16.38 -9.36
N ILE A 251 -2.80 16.18 -10.58
CA ILE A 251 -2.15 15.30 -11.54
C ILE A 251 -2.07 15.99 -12.92
N SER A 252 -0.90 15.90 -13.57
CA SER A 252 -0.70 16.48 -14.91
C SER A 252 -1.39 15.64 -15.98
N GLU A 253 -1.99 16.32 -16.98
CA GLU A 253 -2.72 15.68 -18.09
C GLU A 253 -1.78 15.19 -19.21
N HIS A 254 -0.74 14.40 -18.88
CA HIS A 254 0.14 13.81 -19.87
C HIS A 254 0.13 12.29 -19.77
N GLY A 255 0.12 11.60 -20.90
CA GLY A 255 0.11 10.15 -20.95
C GLY A 255 -1.22 9.53 -20.49
N TYR A 256 -1.13 8.32 -19.94
CA TYR A 256 -2.27 7.63 -19.35
C TYR A 256 -2.38 7.97 -17.86
N VAL A 257 -3.48 8.58 -17.48
CA VAL A 257 -3.72 9.01 -16.10
C VAL A 257 -4.78 8.13 -15.45
N HIS A 258 -4.41 7.52 -14.34
CA HIS A 258 -5.26 6.67 -13.52
C HIS A 258 -5.39 7.26 -12.13
N SER A 259 -6.59 7.67 -11.75
CA SER A 259 -6.78 8.31 -10.46
C SER A 259 -8.10 7.93 -9.79
N GLY A 260 -8.09 7.83 -8.48
CA GLY A 260 -9.28 7.52 -7.69
C GLY A 260 -9.12 7.82 -6.19
N GLY A 261 -10.25 7.88 -5.50
CA GLY A 261 -10.25 8.15 -4.07
C GLY A 261 -9.63 7.05 -3.22
N ILE A 262 -9.73 5.79 -3.64
CA ILE A 262 -9.09 4.64 -2.96
C ILE A 262 -7.85 4.21 -3.75
N THR A 263 -8.00 3.88 -5.03
CA THR A 263 -6.92 3.41 -5.89
C THR A 263 -6.87 4.21 -7.19
N GLY A 264 -5.66 4.40 -7.72
CA GLY A 264 -5.45 4.95 -9.05
C GLY A 264 -5.82 3.95 -10.13
N LEU A 265 -5.25 2.76 -10.09
CA LEU A 265 -5.53 1.70 -11.04
C LEU A 265 -5.70 0.37 -10.32
N TYR A 266 -6.66 -0.41 -10.78
CA TYR A 266 -6.86 -1.80 -10.45
C TYR A 266 -6.58 -2.63 -11.71
N ILE A 267 -5.41 -3.24 -11.79
CA ILE A 267 -5.06 -4.08 -12.94
C ILE A 267 -5.45 -5.52 -12.65
N LEU A 268 -6.40 -6.04 -13.44
CA LEU A 268 -6.64 -7.47 -13.57
C LEU A 268 -5.62 -8.03 -14.57
N TYR A 269 -4.39 -8.34 -14.12
CA TYR A 269 -3.55 -9.20 -14.93
C TYR A 269 -4.11 -10.62 -14.93
N PRO A 270 -4.09 -11.32 -16.08
CA PRO A 270 -4.37 -12.75 -16.11
C PRO A 270 -3.15 -13.51 -15.56
N VAL A 271 -2.82 -13.31 -14.29
CA VAL A 271 -2.00 -14.28 -13.57
C VAL A 271 -2.92 -15.47 -13.34
N THR A 272 -2.43 -16.67 -13.54
CA THR A 272 -3.17 -17.91 -13.32
C THR A 272 -3.61 -18.04 -11.86
N GLY A 273 -4.71 -17.39 -11.51
CA GLY A 273 -5.33 -17.28 -10.20
C GLY A 273 -6.23 -16.05 -10.16
N SER A 274 -7.46 -16.20 -9.71
CA SER A 274 -8.40 -15.09 -9.58
C SER A 274 -7.98 -14.24 -8.37
N TYR A 275 -7.18 -13.20 -8.58
CA TYR A 275 -7.01 -12.15 -7.58
C TYR A 275 -8.19 -11.18 -7.74
N VAL A 276 -9.07 -11.17 -6.76
CA VAL A 276 -10.15 -10.19 -6.64
C VAL A 276 -9.81 -9.36 -5.41
N ALA A 277 -9.44 -8.09 -5.57
CA ALA A 277 -9.35 -7.20 -4.42
C ALA A 277 -10.76 -6.85 -3.95
N ASP A 278 -10.99 -6.92 -2.67
CA ASP A 278 -12.23 -6.49 -2.03
C ASP A 278 -12.07 -5.05 -1.53
N ILE A 279 -12.92 -4.15 -2.00
CA ILE A 279 -12.93 -2.74 -1.60
C ILE A 279 -14.31 -2.43 -1.02
N ALA A 280 -14.43 -2.40 0.29
CA ALA A 280 -15.71 -2.27 0.97
C ALA A 280 -15.66 -1.35 2.21
N GLY A 281 -16.78 -0.73 2.55
CA GLY A 281 -16.96 0.03 3.79
C GLY A 281 -16.18 1.35 3.88
N ASN A 282 -15.58 1.82 2.79
CA ASN A 282 -14.70 2.98 2.80
C ASN A 282 -15.46 4.30 2.64
N THR A 283 -14.94 5.36 3.25
CA THR A 283 -15.44 6.74 3.11
C THR A 283 -14.40 7.61 2.41
N ILE A 284 -14.81 8.31 1.35
CA ILE A 284 -13.92 9.16 0.56
C ILE A 284 -14.46 10.59 0.55
N ASN A 285 -13.60 11.54 0.89
CA ASN A 285 -13.86 12.97 0.81
C ASN A 285 -12.72 13.64 0.02
N GLY A 286 -13.05 14.65 -0.78
CA GLY A 286 -12.03 15.45 -1.45
C GLY A 286 -12.21 15.52 -2.95
N LYS A 287 -11.13 15.87 -3.64
CA LYS A 287 -11.12 16.11 -5.09
C LYS A 287 -9.78 15.71 -5.70
N ILE A 288 -9.79 15.41 -6.99
CA ILE A 288 -8.59 15.27 -7.83
C ILE A 288 -8.71 16.29 -8.96
N THR A 289 -7.69 17.12 -9.11
CA THR A 289 -7.61 18.19 -10.10
C THR A 289 -6.62 17.79 -11.18
N PHE A 290 -7.08 17.81 -12.42
CA PHE A 290 -6.23 17.65 -13.59
C PHE A 290 -5.76 19.03 -14.05
N PHE A 291 -4.48 19.14 -14.39
CA PHE A 291 -3.94 20.41 -14.89
C PHE A 291 -3.01 20.20 -16.06
N GLU A 292 -3.11 21.09 -17.07
CA GLU A 292 -2.10 21.21 -18.10
C GLU A 292 -0.94 22.06 -17.53
N GLU A 293 0.29 21.57 -17.60
CA GLU A 293 1.44 22.44 -17.40
C GLU A 293 1.51 23.48 -18.52
N ILE A 294 1.01 24.68 -18.23
CA ILE A 294 1.10 25.80 -19.18
C ILE A 294 2.59 26.11 -19.38
N GLY A 295 3.11 25.77 -20.56
CA GLY A 295 4.45 26.12 -20.96
C GLY A 295 4.70 27.61 -20.73
N ARG A 296 5.81 27.99 -20.11
CA ARG A 296 6.25 29.39 -20.07
C ARG A 296 6.28 29.88 -21.51
N ALA A 297 5.39 30.82 -21.82
CA ALA A 297 5.48 31.54 -23.07
C ALA A 297 6.88 32.20 -23.09
N HIS A 298 7.67 31.88 -24.09
CA HIS A 298 8.88 32.60 -24.36
C HIS A 298 8.46 34.03 -24.73
N VAL A 299 8.75 35.00 -23.86
CA VAL A 299 8.72 36.41 -24.16
C VAL A 299 10.10 36.81 -24.64
#